data_955d4a4951e32f0c7ec9ff349eeaf17b
#
_entry.id   955d4a4951e32f0c7ec9ff349eeaf17b
#
_cell.length_a   1.000
_cell.length_b   1.000
_cell.length_c   1.000
_cell.angle_alpha   90.00
_cell.angle_beta   90.00
_cell.angle_gamma   90.00
#
_symmetry.space_group_name_H-M   'P 1'
#
loop_
_entity.id
_entity.type
_entity.pdbx_description
1 polymer ?
#
loop_
_entity_poly.entity_id
_entity_poly.type
_entity_poly.pdbx_seq_one_letter_code
_entity_poly.pdbx_strand_id
1 'polypeptide(L)'
;MKQKLKKGIKYVVLLLIVSIIGVLSFVSFALPDVGEPENLKVELTPERIERGKYLANSVSSCMDCHSARDWTKFAGPLVEGTLGKGGEEFNQEFGLPGKFFAKNITPFALKDWSDGELLRAISSGVNKDGKALFPLMPHPSYGKMDKEDLYSIIAYLRTLEPIENVVPESEPDFPMNFIINTIPQPAQFSKRPNPEDEVAYGAYMFNAADCSGCHTQKDQGNPIPGLELAGGYKFNMPGGGTVLSANITPDQETGIGGWAEEDFVKRFKQYADSTYKPADVKPGEFNTVMPWGMFSTMKTEDLKAIYAYLRTVKPVKNKVEKFIAEQRATE
;
A
#
# COMPACT_ATOMS: atom_id res chain seq x y z
N MET A 1 56.20 17.45 -8.08
CA MET A 1 55.05 16.65 -8.60
C MET A 1 54.08 16.20 -7.49
N LYS A 2 54.55 15.52 -6.42
CA LYS A 2 53.71 15.02 -5.30
C LYS A 2 52.87 16.07 -4.56
N GLN A 3 53.38 17.30 -4.38
CA GLN A 3 52.67 18.40 -3.69
C GLN A 3 51.50 18.97 -4.52
N LYS A 4 51.66 19.11 -5.85
CA LYS A 4 50.57 19.56 -6.75
C LYS A 4 49.44 18.51 -6.82
N LEU A 5 49.80 17.21 -6.83
CA LEU A 5 48.85 16.10 -6.81
C LEU A 5 48.04 16.09 -5.49
N LYS A 6 48.69 16.25 -4.32
CA LYS A 6 48.02 16.34 -3.02
C LYS A 6 47.06 17.54 -2.94
N LYS A 7 47.43 18.71 -3.49
CA LYS A 7 46.53 19.87 -3.57
C LYS A 7 45.34 19.60 -4.49
N GLY A 8 45.55 18.97 -5.67
CA GLY A 8 44.47 18.57 -6.57
C GLY A 8 43.48 17.62 -5.90
N ILE A 9 43.96 16.58 -5.21
CA ILE A 9 43.12 15.64 -4.46
C ILE A 9 42.28 16.36 -3.39
N LYS A 10 42.89 17.33 -2.64
CA LYS A 10 42.14 18.11 -1.64
C LYS A 10 40.97 18.90 -2.25
N TYR A 11 41.18 19.52 -3.41
CA TYR A 11 40.08 20.25 -4.09
C TYR A 11 39.00 19.33 -4.61
N VAL A 12 39.37 18.16 -5.16
CA VAL A 12 38.37 17.14 -5.57
C VAL A 12 37.56 16.65 -4.38
N VAL A 13 38.19 16.32 -3.25
CA VAL A 13 37.50 15.90 -2.03
C VAL A 13 36.58 17.01 -1.49
N LEU A 14 37.07 18.28 -1.49
CA LEU A 14 36.25 19.40 -1.06
C LEU A 14 35.02 19.59 -1.96
N LEU A 15 35.18 19.50 -3.27
CA LEU A 15 34.08 19.60 -4.23
C LEU A 15 33.05 18.45 -4.01
N LEU A 16 33.52 17.22 -3.76
CA LEU A 16 32.65 16.12 -3.45
C LEU A 16 31.84 16.35 -2.16
N ILE A 17 32.50 16.83 -1.11
CA ILE A 17 31.83 17.16 0.16
C ILE A 17 30.78 18.26 -0.05
N VAL A 18 31.10 19.33 -0.74
CA VAL A 18 30.17 20.42 -1.05
C VAL A 18 29.00 19.92 -1.88
N SER A 19 29.24 19.05 -2.87
CA SER A 19 28.20 18.45 -3.69
C SER A 19 27.27 17.56 -2.86
N ILE A 20 27.82 16.72 -1.98
CA ILE A 20 27.04 15.86 -1.07
C ILE A 20 26.16 16.72 -0.14
N ILE A 21 26.74 17.75 0.49
CA ILE A 21 25.99 18.68 1.34
C ILE A 21 24.88 19.35 0.54
N GLY A 22 25.16 19.80 -0.68
CA GLY A 22 24.17 20.43 -1.57
C GLY A 22 23.01 19.47 -1.89
N VAL A 23 23.30 18.22 -2.26
CA VAL A 23 22.28 17.21 -2.53
C VAL A 23 21.45 16.88 -1.28
N LEU A 24 22.11 16.65 -0.13
CA LEU A 24 21.40 16.36 1.12
C LEU A 24 20.51 17.54 1.54
N SER A 25 21.01 18.78 1.41
CA SER A 25 20.23 19.98 1.70
C SER A 25 19.02 20.10 0.76
N PHE A 26 19.20 19.87 -0.54
CA PHE A 26 18.11 19.89 -1.50
C PHE A 26 17.03 18.83 -1.14
N VAL A 27 17.45 17.60 -0.89
CA VAL A 27 16.52 16.52 -0.53
C VAL A 27 15.79 16.79 0.79
N SER A 28 16.46 17.45 1.76
CA SER A 28 15.87 17.70 3.08
C SER A 28 14.96 18.91 3.14
N PHE A 29 15.18 19.93 2.29
CA PHE A 29 14.49 21.22 2.40
C PHE A 29 13.65 21.59 1.19
N ALA A 30 13.93 21.03 0.01
CA ALA A 30 13.17 21.29 -1.22
C ALA A 30 12.23 20.14 -1.59
N LEU A 31 12.37 18.98 -0.98
CA LEU A 31 11.51 17.82 -1.22
C LEU A 31 10.75 17.39 0.06
N PRO A 32 9.57 16.75 -0.09
CA PRO A 32 8.88 16.44 -1.35
C PRO A 32 8.24 17.69 -1.99
N ASP A 33 8.23 17.75 -3.31
CA ASP A 33 7.56 18.80 -4.09
C ASP A 33 6.41 18.20 -4.91
N VAL A 34 5.21 18.20 -4.33
CA VAL A 34 3.98 17.68 -4.95
C VAL A 34 2.91 18.76 -5.13
N GLY A 35 3.26 20.01 -4.85
CA GLY A 35 2.37 21.16 -4.83
C GLY A 35 1.62 21.33 -3.50
N GLU A 36 0.98 22.49 -3.37
CA GLU A 36 0.17 22.85 -2.22
C GLU A 36 -1.13 22.04 -2.17
N PRO A 37 -1.70 21.79 -0.97
CA PRO A 37 -3.00 21.14 -0.86
C PRO A 37 -4.09 21.99 -1.52
N GLU A 38 -4.99 21.34 -2.24
CA GLU A 38 -6.11 22.03 -2.87
C GLU A 38 -6.99 22.73 -1.81
N ASN A 39 -7.45 23.94 -2.07
CA ASN A 39 -8.46 24.58 -1.24
C ASN A 39 -9.83 24.00 -1.60
N LEU A 40 -10.18 22.89 -0.98
CA LEU A 40 -11.43 22.19 -1.24
C LEU A 40 -12.12 21.81 0.08
N LYS A 41 -13.46 21.69 0.00
CA LYS A 41 -14.30 21.11 1.02
C LYS A 41 -15.18 20.05 0.38
N VAL A 42 -15.07 18.83 0.85
CA VAL A 42 -15.85 17.69 0.35
C VAL A 42 -17.25 17.75 0.95
N GLU A 43 -18.27 17.71 0.09
CA GLU A 43 -19.66 17.57 0.53
C GLU A 43 -19.92 16.13 1.02
N LEU A 44 -20.51 16.02 2.20
CA LEU A 44 -20.83 14.73 2.83
C LEU A 44 -22.20 14.22 2.36
N THR A 45 -22.34 13.92 1.07
CA THR A 45 -23.58 13.35 0.56
C THR A 45 -23.67 11.85 0.89
N PRO A 46 -24.90 11.31 1.05
CA PRO A 46 -25.08 9.87 1.32
C PRO A 46 -24.39 8.97 0.29
N GLU A 47 -24.42 9.35 -0.98
CA GLU A 47 -23.83 8.60 -2.10
C GLU A 47 -22.31 8.56 -1.97
N ARG A 48 -21.66 9.70 -1.65
CA ARG A 48 -20.21 9.74 -1.42
C ARG A 48 -19.82 8.94 -0.19
N ILE A 49 -20.56 9.06 0.92
CA ILE A 49 -20.27 8.32 2.14
C ILE A 49 -20.36 6.80 1.88
N GLU A 50 -21.42 6.34 1.22
CA GLU A 50 -21.59 4.92 0.91
C GLU A 50 -20.52 4.41 -0.07
N ARG A 51 -20.20 5.19 -1.12
CA ARG A 51 -19.13 4.87 -2.06
C ARG A 51 -17.77 4.84 -1.33
N GLY A 52 -17.49 5.82 -0.49
CA GLY A 52 -16.26 5.90 0.28
C GLY A 52 -16.11 4.77 1.28
N LYS A 53 -17.21 4.40 1.95
CA LYS A 53 -17.27 3.22 2.82
C LYS A 53 -16.89 1.95 2.06
N TYR A 54 -17.46 1.75 0.88
CA TYR A 54 -17.13 0.61 0.04
C TYR A 54 -15.65 0.62 -0.38
N LEU A 55 -15.15 1.76 -0.87
CA LEU A 55 -13.74 1.86 -1.29
C LEU A 55 -12.78 1.62 -0.12
N ALA A 56 -12.99 2.28 1.01
CA ALA A 56 -12.09 2.23 2.14
C ALA A 56 -12.07 0.86 2.86
N ASN A 57 -13.21 0.15 2.90
CA ASN A 57 -13.31 -1.13 3.61
C ASN A 57 -13.16 -2.36 2.70
N SER A 58 -13.38 -2.21 1.37
CA SER A 58 -13.41 -3.38 0.48
C SER A 58 -12.35 -3.32 -0.60
N VAL A 59 -12.15 -2.18 -1.25
CA VAL A 59 -11.31 -2.06 -2.43
C VAL A 59 -9.90 -1.58 -2.07
N SER A 60 -9.78 -0.35 -1.56
CA SER A 60 -8.48 0.25 -1.20
C SER A 60 -7.98 -0.23 0.16
N SER A 61 -8.80 -1.01 0.88
CA SER A 61 -8.46 -1.69 2.15
C SER A 61 -7.79 -0.77 3.20
N CYS A 62 -8.19 0.50 3.25
CA CYS A 62 -7.61 1.49 4.17
C CYS A 62 -7.66 0.98 5.62
N MET A 63 -8.80 0.37 6.00
CA MET A 63 -9.02 -0.10 7.35
C MET A 63 -8.17 -1.31 7.73
N ASP A 64 -7.61 -2.03 6.76
CA ASP A 64 -6.74 -3.17 7.02
C ASP A 64 -5.45 -2.74 7.75
N CYS A 65 -4.84 -1.64 7.31
CA CYS A 65 -3.65 -1.07 7.95
C CYS A 65 -4.00 -0.09 9.08
N HIS A 66 -5.10 0.68 8.91
CA HIS A 66 -5.47 1.74 9.84
C HIS A 66 -6.36 1.28 11.02
N SER A 67 -6.45 -0.04 11.27
CA SER A 67 -7.14 -0.61 12.45
C SER A 67 -6.21 -1.61 13.12
N ALA A 68 -6.54 -2.05 14.34
CA ALA A 68 -5.79 -3.13 14.97
C ALA A 68 -6.14 -4.49 14.34
N ARG A 69 -5.16 -5.37 14.20
CA ARG A 69 -5.29 -6.70 13.60
C ARG A 69 -4.90 -7.79 14.59
N ASP A 70 -5.60 -8.92 14.51
CA ASP A 70 -5.27 -10.12 15.30
C ASP A 70 -4.43 -11.10 14.47
N TRP A 71 -3.12 -10.95 14.53
CA TRP A 71 -2.17 -11.80 13.80
C TRP A 71 -2.05 -13.22 14.35
N THR A 72 -2.70 -13.54 15.46
CA THR A 72 -2.85 -14.93 15.93
C THR A 72 -3.88 -15.71 15.12
N LYS A 73 -4.57 -15.04 14.20
CA LYS A 73 -5.56 -15.59 13.29
C LYS A 73 -5.09 -15.47 11.83
N PHE A 74 -5.57 -16.37 10.99
CA PHE A 74 -5.27 -16.34 9.56
C PHE A 74 -5.71 -15.02 8.92
N ALA A 75 -4.81 -14.41 8.16
CA ALA A 75 -4.95 -13.13 7.47
C ALA A 75 -5.17 -11.92 8.41
N GLY A 76 -4.92 -12.04 9.72
CA GLY A 76 -5.00 -10.94 10.68
C GLY A 76 -6.32 -10.17 10.61
N PRO A 77 -7.46 -10.75 10.97
CA PRO A 77 -8.75 -10.05 10.92
C PRO A 77 -8.73 -8.81 11.82
N LEU A 78 -9.56 -7.83 11.49
CA LEU A 78 -9.69 -6.61 12.29
C LEU A 78 -10.23 -6.92 13.68
N VAL A 79 -9.67 -6.25 14.68
CA VAL A 79 -10.19 -6.26 16.05
C VAL A 79 -11.41 -5.32 16.13
N GLU A 80 -12.51 -5.81 16.64
CA GLU A 80 -13.74 -5.04 16.79
C GLU A 80 -13.52 -3.75 17.60
N GLY A 81 -14.19 -2.67 17.21
CA GLY A 81 -14.09 -1.37 17.89
C GLY A 81 -12.81 -0.57 17.58
N THR A 82 -11.98 -1.02 16.63
CA THR A 82 -10.71 -0.35 16.32
C THR A 82 -10.67 0.29 14.93
N LEU A 83 -11.81 0.38 14.24
CA LEU A 83 -11.88 0.83 12.85
C LEU A 83 -11.32 2.24 12.66
N GLY A 84 -10.25 2.36 11.91
CA GLY A 84 -9.57 3.63 11.63
C GLY A 84 -8.70 4.18 12.76
N LYS A 85 -8.61 3.49 13.91
CA LYS A 85 -7.86 3.92 15.10
C LYS A 85 -6.36 4.08 14.86
N GLY A 86 -5.79 3.36 13.88
CA GLY A 86 -4.35 3.32 13.63
C GLY A 86 -3.56 2.60 14.72
N GLY A 87 -2.24 2.73 14.63
CA GLY A 87 -1.30 2.18 15.61
C GLY A 87 -0.62 0.88 15.18
N GLU A 88 -1.02 0.28 14.05
CA GLU A 88 -0.30 -0.87 13.50
C GLU A 88 1.14 -0.45 13.17
N GLU A 89 2.11 -1.18 13.71
CA GLU A 89 3.53 -0.95 13.50
C GLU A 89 4.05 -1.86 12.38
N PHE A 90 4.80 -1.28 11.48
CA PHE A 90 5.51 -1.94 10.40
C PHE A 90 6.98 -1.59 10.50
N ASN A 91 7.82 -2.56 10.81
CA ASN A 91 9.21 -2.34 11.17
C ASN A 91 10.18 -3.26 10.40
N GLN A 92 11.41 -3.39 10.88
CA GLN A 92 12.46 -4.21 10.27
C GLN A 92 12.11 -5.71 10.26
N GLU A 93 11.25 -6.18 11.17
CA GLU A 93 10.78 -7.57 11.16
C GLU A 93 9.95 -7.88 9.91
N PHE A 94 9.23 -6.87 9.40
CA PHE A 94 8.55 -6.94 8.11
C PHE A 94 9.48 -6.71 6.91
N GLY A 95 10.78 -6.50 7.12
CA GLY A 95 11.75 -6.17 6.09
C GLY A 95 11.74 -4.70 5.66
N LEU A 96 11.19 -3.79 6.49
CA LEU A 96 11.11 -2.38 6.18
C LEU A 96 12.32 -1.59 6.71
N PRO A 97 12.70 -0.49 6.04
CA PRO A 97 13.86 0.32 6.41
C PRO A 97 13.50 1.37 7.48
N GLY A 98 13.01 0.93 8.62
CA GLY A 98 12.60 1.81 9.73
C GLY A 98 11.37 1.30 10.45
N LYS A 99 10.83 2.14 11.33
CA LYS A 99 9.55 1.93 12.02
C LYS A 99 8.50 2.85 11.43
N PHE A 100 7.43 2.28 10.90
CA PHE A 100 6.34 3.02 10.29
C PHE A 100 5.05 2.67 10.99
N PHE A 101 4.23 3.68 11.28
CA PHE A 101 2.96 3.49 11.97
C PHE A 101 1.81 3.93 11.09
N ALA A 102 0.82 3.04 10.91
CA ALA A 102 -0.45 3.44 10.30
C ALA A 102 -1.13 4.46 11.22
N LYS A 103 -1.39 5.66 10.71
CA LYS A 103 -1.95 6.76 11.49
C LYS A 103 -3.41 6.53 11.83
N ASN A 104 -3.88 7.15 12.92
CA ASN A 104 -5.30 7.25 13.21
C ASN A 104 -5.98 8.13 12.15
N ILE A 105 -6.97 7.55 11.45
CA ILE A 105 -7.73 8.21 10.38
C ILE A 105 -9.19 8.46 10.78
N THR A 106 -9.51 8.41 12.07
CA THR A 106 -10.80 8.83 12.58
C THR A 106 -10.85 10.35 12.77
N PRO A 107 -12.03 10.95 12.92
CA PRO A 107 -12.18 12.40 13.18
C PRO A 107 -11.39 12.89 14.40
N PHE A 108 -11.06 12.03 15.36
CA PHE A 108 -10.20 12.39 16.49
C PHE A 108 -8.85 12.96 16.04
N ALA A 109 -8.18 12.29 15.10
CA ALA A 109 -6.87 12.72 14.61
C ALA A 109 -6.96 13.64 13.37
N LEU A 110 -8.07 13.54 12.62
CA LEU A 110 -8.25 14.30 11.36
C LEU A 110 -8.98 15.63 11.53
N LYS A 111 -9.37 16.04 12.76
CA LYS A 111 -10.13 17.27 13.01
C LYS A 111 -9.46 18.55 12.50
N ASP A 112 -8.12 18.59 12.56
CA ASP A 112 -7.30 19.75 12.16
C ASP A 112 -6.70 19.59 10.75
N TRP A 113 -7.22 18.65 9.96
CA TRP A 113 -6.83 18.45 8.57
C TRP A 113 -7.89 19.02 7.63
N SER A 114 -7.51 19.82 6.66
CA SER A 114 -8.37 20.16 5.53
C SER A 114 -8.60 18.97 4.62
N ASP A 115 -9.66 19.00 3.80
CA ASP A 115 -9.91 17.91 2.84
C ASP A 115 -8.89 17.90 1.72
N GLY A 116 -8.30 19.06 1.38
CA GLY A 116 -7.20 19.13 0.43
C GLY A 116 -5.90 18.49 0.95
N GLU A 117 -5.60 18.66 2.24
CA GLU A 117 -4.46 17.97 2.89
C GLU A 117 -4.67 16.46 2.92
N LEU A 118 -5.90 15.99 3.17
CA LEU A 118 -6.24 14.57 3.09
C LEU A 118 -6.09 14.04 1.66
N LEU A 119 -6.61 14.79 0.66
CA LEU A 119 -6.43 14.42 -0.74
C LEU A 119 -4.95 14.28 -1.10
N ARG A 120 -4.13 15.28 -0.73
CA ARG A 120 -2.67 15.26 -0.98
C ARG A 120 -1.99 14.08 -0.28
N ALA A 121 -2.34 13.81 0.97
CA ALA A 121 -1.77 12.68 1.71
C ALA A 121 -2.10 11.35 1.05
N ILE A 122 -3.36 11.12 0.68
CA ILE A 122 -3.82 9.87 0.09
C ILE A 122 -3.24 9.69 -1.33
N SER A 123 -3.20 10.73 -2.13
CA SER A 123 -2.88 10.62 -3.56
C SER A 123 -1.43 10.92 -3.93
N SER A 124 -0.71 11.69 -3.11
CA SER A 124 0.67 12.10 -3.40
C SER A 124 1.66 11.70 -2.31
N GLY A 125 1.19 11.21 -1.15
CA GLY A 125 2.06 10.74 -0.08
C GLY A 125 2.74 11.86 0.72
N VAL A 126 2.08 13.02 0.87
CA VAL A 126 2.60 14.14 1.67
C VAL A 126 1.56 14.57 2.71
N ASN A 127 1.94 14.51 3.99
CA ASN A 127 1.05 14.84 5.09
C ASN A 127 0.77 16.36 5.19
N LYS A 128 -0.08 16.78 6.16
CA LYS A 128 -0.42 18.20 6.35
C LYS A 128 0.79 19.08 6.64
N ASP A 129 1.81 18.55 7.30
CA ASP A 129 3.04 19.27 7.68
C ASP A 129 4.10 19.27 6.57
N GLY A 130 3.76 18.81 5.35
CA GLY A 130 4.67 18.74 4.22
C GLY A 130 5.67 17.58 4.26
N LYS A 131 5.52 16.63 5.20
CA LYS A 131 6.44 15.49 5.32
C LYS A 131 6.00 14.34 4.42
N ALA A 132 6.98 13.67 3.82
CA ALA A 132 6.77 12.47 3.02
C ALA A 132 6.21 11.30 3.85
N LEU A 133 5.26 10.57 3.28
CA LEU A 133 4.74 9.31 3.79
C LEU A 133 5.42 8.15 3.07
N PHE A 134 5.79 7.12 3.82
CA PHE A 134 6.37 5.90 3.23
C PHE A 134 5.31 5.17 2.38
N PRO A 135 5.68 4.65 1.18
CA PRO A 135 4.71 4.09 0.23
C PRO A 135 4.19 2.70 0.62
N LEU A 136 4.20 2.37 1.92
CA LEU A 136 3.38 1.30 2.48
C LEU A 136 1.90 1.63 2.30
N MET A 137 1.51 2.91 2.52
CA MET A 137 0.26 3.43 1.99
C MET A 137 0.45 3.68 0.49
N PRO A 138 -0.29 2.99 -0.41
CA PRO A 138 -0.01 2.97 -1.84
C PRO A 138 -0.47 4.25 -2.56
N HIS A 139 -0.02 5.41 -2.07
CA HIS A 139 -0.31 6.72 -2.68
C HIS A 139 0.04 6.81 -4.19
N PRO A 140 1.06 6.08 -4.74
CA PRO A 140 1.28 6.10 -6.19
C PRO A 140 0.15 5.46 -6.99
N SER A 141 -0.57 4.49 -6.41
CA SER A 141 -1.76 3.88 -7.01
C SER A 141 -2.99 4.75 -6.81
N TYR A 142 -3.17 5.28 -5.60
CA TYR A 142 -4.30 6.16 -5.30
C TYR A 142 -4.25 7.49 -6.06
N GLY A 143 -3.05 8.01 -6.36
CA GLY A 143 -2.86 9.19 -7.19
C GLY A 143 -3.31 9.05 -8.64
N LYS A 144 -3.67 7.83 -9.08
CA LYS A 144 -4.25 7.54 -10.40
C LYS A 144 -5.76 7.32 -10.36
N MET A 145 -6.39 7.35 -9.18
CA MET A 145 -7.84 7.18 -9.06
C MET A 145 -8.59 8.42 -9.51
N ASP A 146 -9.90 8.27 -9.67
CA ASP A 146 -10.82 9.39 -9.88
C ASP A 146 -10.90 10.24 -8.60
N LYS A 147 -10.84 11.56 -8.76
CA LYS A 147 -11.00 12.49 -7.64
C LYS A 147 -12.31 12.27 -6.88
N GLU A 148 -13.42 11.95 -7.59
CA GLU A 148 -14.70 11.68 -6.96
C GLU A 148 -14.67 10.44 -6.05
N ASP A 149 -13.91 9.41 -6.42
CA ASP A 149 -13.70 8.25 -5.57
C ASP A 149 -12.85 8.60 -4.32
N LEU A 150 -11.84 9.44 -4.46
CA LEU A 150 -11.05 9.95 -3.33
C LEU A 150 -11.86 10.90 -2.44
N TYR A 151 -12.69 11.77 -3.01
CA TYR A 151 -13.63 12.60 -2.25
C TYR A 151 -14.63 11.72 -1.48
N SER A 152 -15.07 10.63 -2.08
CA SER A 152 -15.93 9.65 -1.42
C SER A 152 -15.23 9.01 -0.21
N ILE A 153 -13.96 8.61 -0.35
CA ILE A 153 -13.15 8.09 0.78
C ILE A 153 -13.05 9.16 1.88
N ILE A 154 -12.70 10.41 1.53
CA ILE A 154 -12.61 11.51 2.50
C ILE A 154 -13.94 11.72 3.21
N ALA A 155 -15.06 11.75 2.46
CA ALA A 155 -16.41 11.90 3.04
C ALA A 155 -16.68 10.79 4.07
N TYR A 156 -16.36 9.54 3.75
CA TYR A 156 -16.52 8.44 4.67
C TYR A 156 -15.63 8.58 5.92
N LEU A 157 -14.35 8.93 5.77
CA LEU A 157 -13.45 9.12 6.91
C LEU A 157 -13.95 10.18 7.87
N ARG A 158 -14.61 11.25 7.36
CA ARG A 158 -15.22 12.30 8.18
C ARG A 158 -16.42 11.83 8.99
N THR A 159 -17.02 10.69 8.65
CA THR A 159 -18.20 10.12 9.33
C THR A 159 -17.86 8.97 10.28
N LEU A 160 -16.59 8.58 10.36
CA LEU A 160 -16.18 7.53 11.31
C LEU A 160 -16.42 7.99 12.76
N GLU A 161 -16.66 7.02 13.64
CA GLU A 161 -16.64 7.28 15.07
C GLU A 161 -15.24 7.75 15.52
N PRO A 162 -15.11 8.86 16.23
CA PRO A 162 -13.84 9.33 16.72
C PRO A 162 -13.28 8.36 17.78
N ILE A 163 -12.10 7.83 17.54
CA ILE A 163 -11.42 6.94 18.49
C ILE A 163 -10.16 7.63 18.98
N GLU A 164 -10.06 7.85 20.29
CA GLU A 164 -8.88 8.45 20.91
C GLU A 164 -7.72 7.45 20.83
N ASN A 165 -6.71 7.80 20.02
CA ASN A 165 -5.46 7.06 19.94
C ASN A 165 -4.38 7.96 19.35
N VAL A 166 -3.34 8.24 20.15
CA VAL A 166 -2.16 9.00 19.72
C VAL A 166 -1.15 8.01 19.19
N VAL A 167 -0.94 8.06 17.87
CA VAL A 167 0.00 7.16 17.17
C VAL A 167 1.37 7.81 17.09
N PRO A 168 2.47 7.09 17.42
CA PRO A 168 3.83 7.61 17.32
C PRO A 168 4.17 8.11 15.91
N GLU A 169 5.17 8.98 15.81
CA GLU A 169 5.74 9.35 14.52
C GLU A 169 6.55 8.18 13.93
N SER A 170 6.55 8.09 12.61
CA SER A 170 7.36 7.09 11.91
C SER A 170 8.83 7.51 11.91
N GLU A 171 9.73 6.53 12.05
CA GLU A 171 11.17 6.70 12.18
C GLU A 171 11.90 5.91 11.09
N PRO A 172 12.09 6.48 9.88
CA PRO A 172 12.87 5.83 8.82
C PRO A 172 14.35 5.72 9.21
N ASP A 173 14.96 4.54 8.96
CA ASP A 173 16.40 4.32 9.17
C ASP A 173 17.23 5.12 8.15
N PHE A 174 18.52 5.34 8.45
CA PHE A 174 19.44 5.86 7.45
C PHE A 174 19.76 4.78 6.40
N PRO A 175 19.77 5.09 5.09
CA PRO A 175 19.56 6.41 4.47
C PRO A 175 18.09 6.68 4.08
N MET A 176 17.13 5.84 4.45
CA MET A 176 15.72 5.98 4.08
C MET A 176 15.12 7.30 4.57
N ASN A 177 15.59 7.84 5.70
CA ASN A 177 15.18 9.15 6.21
C ASN A 177 15.43 10.32 5.24
N PHE A 178 16.33 10.15 4.25
CA PHE A 178 16.51 11.09 3.14
C PHE A 178 15.77 10.62 1.88
N ILE A 179 15.89 9.34 1.55
CA ILE A 179 15.29 8.75 0.34
C ILE A 179 13.77 8.95 0.32
N ILE A 180 13.11 8.83 1.47
CA ILE A 180 11.66 8.96 1.59
C ILE A 180 11.13 10.26 0.97
N ASN A 181 11.86 11.36 1.07
CA ASN A 181 11.47 12.65 0.50
C ASN A 181 11.46 12.67 -1.03
N THR A 182 12.15 11.74 -1.68
CA THR A 182 12.19 11.63 -3.15
C THR A 182 11.08 10.76 -3.73
N ILE A 183 10.30 10.08 -2.89
CA ILE A 183 9.29 9.10 -3.31
C ILE A 183 7.96 9.76 -3.72
N PRO A 184 7.42 10.74 -2.95
CA PRO A 184 6.16 11.39 -3.32
C PRO A 184 6.21 12.01 -4.71
N GLN A 185 5.11 11.87 -5.46
CA GLN A 185 4.95 12.47 -6.79
C GLN A 185 3.60 13.17 -6.87
N PRO A 186 3.46 14.22 -7.68
CA PRO A 186 2.16 14.82 -7.96
C PRO A 186 1.19 13.77 -8.50
N ALA A 187 -0.04 13.78 -8.00
CA ALA A 187 -1.07 12.85 -8.43
C ALA A 187 -1.41 13.05 -9.93
N GLN A 188 -1.69 11.95 -10.61
CA GLN A 188 -2.10 11.90 -12.02
C GLN A 188 -3.50 11.31 -12.14
N PHE A 189 -4.48 12.04 -11.63
CA PHE A 189 -5.86 11.56 -11.56
C PHE A 189 -6.42 11.14 -12.91
N SER A 190 -7.17 10.06 -12.94
CA SER A 190 -7.93 9.60 -14.12
C SER A 190 -9.41 9.51 -13.77
N LYS A 191 -10.28 9.59 -14.78
CA LYS A 191 -11.69 9.31 -14.58
C LYS A 191 -11.93 7.82 -14.44
N ARG A 192 -12.83 7.46 -13.52
CA ARG A 192 -13.32 6.09 -13.41
C ARG A 192 -14.02 5.68 -14.70
N PRO A 193 -13.60 4.60 -15.36
CA PRO A 193 -14.27 4.09 -16.56
C PRO A 193 -15.72 3.65 -16.28
N ASN A 194 -16.52 3.58 -17.36
CA ASN A 194 -17.86 2.98 -17.26
C ASN A 194 -17.72 1.50 -16.90
N PRO A 195 -18.47 0.98 -15.91
CA PRO A 195 -18.50 -0.45 -15.60
C PRO A 195 -18.85 -1.39 -16.77
N GLU A 196 -19.53 -0.87 -17.79
CA GLU A 196 -19.81 -1.62 -19.03
C GLU A 196 -18.56 -1.91 -19.86
N ASP A 197 -17.51 -1.08 -19.75
CA ASP A 197 -16.17 -1.40 -20.25
C ASP A 197 -15.42 -2.22 -19.18
N GLU A 198 -15.76 -3.50 -19.13
CA GLU A 198 -15.32 -4.40 -18.06
C GLU A 198 -13.79 -4.43 -17.89
N VAL A 199 -13.03 -4.40 -18.99
CA VAL A 199 -11.57 -4.44 -18.94
C VAL A 199 -10.99 -3.13 -18.42
N ALA A 200 -11.45 -1.99 -18.90
CA ALA A 200 -10.96 -0.69 -18.44
C ALA A 200 -11.37 -0.43 -16.98
N TYR A 201 -12.62 -0.77 -16.63
CA TYR A 201 -13.09 -0.68 -15.26
C TYR A 201 -12.36 -1.65 -14.33
N GLY A 202 -12.08 -2.87 -14.80
CA GLY A 202 -11.27 -3.85 -14.09
C GLY A 202 -9.85 -3.38 -13.82
N ALA A 203 -9.20 -2.74 -14.80
CA ALA A 203 -7.89 -2.11 -14.64
C ALA A 203 -7.92 -1.00 -13.57
N TYR A 204 -8.98 -0.19 -13.56
CA TYR A 204 -9.18 0.85 -12.55
C TYR A 204 -9.35 0.26 -11.15
N MET A 205 -10.20 -0.74 -10.98
CA MET A 205 -10.44 -1.41 -9.69
C MET A 205 -9.20 -2.16 -9.20
N PHE A 206 -8.46 -2.80 -10.11
CA PHE A 206 -7.17 -3.44 -9.85
C PHE A 206 -6.14 -2.43 -9.31
N ASN A 207 -6.07 -1.24 -9.90
CA ASN A 207 -5.21 -0.16 -9.42
C ASN A 207 -5.68 0.38 -8.07
N ALA A 208 -6.99 0.58 -7.87
CA ALA A 208 -7.56 1.06 -6.61
C ALA A 208 -7.34 0.08 -5.44
N ALA A 209 -7.23 -1.22 -5.73
CA ALA A 209 -6.91 -2.28 -4.78
C ALA A 209 -5.38 -2.51 -4.61
N ASP A 210 -4.55 -1.76 -5.34
CA ASP A 210 -3.08 -1.88 -5.37
C ASP A 210 -2.56 -3.31 -5.53
N CYS A 211 -3.22 -4.12 -6.35
CA CYS A 211 -2.82 -5.52 -6.55
C CYS A 211 -1.36 -5.64 -7.04
N SER A 212 -0.92 -4.70 -7.91
CA SER A 212 0.45 -4.69 -8.43
C SER A 212 1.49 -4.39 -7.36
N GLY A 213 1.14 -3.62 -6.34
CA GLY A 213 2.03 -3.25 -5.23
C GLY A 213 2.60 -4.46 -4.50
N CYS A 214 1.76 -5.48 -4.33
CA CYS A 214 2.12 -6.73 -3.66
C CYS A 214 2.50 -7.86 -4.64
N HIS A 215 1.87 -7.95 -5.82
CA HIS A 215 2.05 -9.07 -6.74
C HIS A 215 3.16 -8.87 -7.79
N THR A 216 3.90 -7.77 -7.71
CA THR A 216 5.07 -7.50 -8.57
C THR A 216 6.35 -7.50 -7.74
N GLN A 217 7.34 -8.29 -8.14
CA GLN A 217 8.66 -8.26 -7.50
C GLN A 217 9.34 -6.91 -7.70
N LYS A 218 10.01 -6.45 -6.66
CA LYS A 218 10.73 -5.17 -6.65
C LYS A 218 12.17 -5.39 -6.19
N ASP A 219 13.08 -4.64 -6.78
CA ASP A 219 14.44 -4.45 -6.28
C ASP A 219 14.61 -2.99 -5.87
N GLN A 220 15.00 -2.75 -4.62
CA GLN A 220 15.12 -1.40 -4.04
C GLN A 220 13.89 -0.51 -4.29
N GLY A 221 12.69 -1.11 -4.20
CA GLY A 221 11.41 -0.43 -4.43
C GLY A 221 10.97 -0.32 -5.90
N ASN A 222 11.82 -0.66 -6.87
CA ASN A 222 11.50 -0.59 -8.30
C ASN A 222 11.03 -1.96 -8.82
N PRO A 223 9.96 -2.01 -9.64
CA PRO A 223 9.54 -3.25 -10.29
C PRO A 223 10.69 -3.88 -11.08
N ILE A 224 10.87 -5.21 -10.95
CA ILE A 224 11.84 -5.95 -11.77
C ILE A 224 11.21 -6.17 -13.15
N PRO A 225 11.84 -5.64 -14.23
CA PRO A 225 11.27 -5.77 -15.57
C PRO A 225 11.02 -7.23 -15.98
N GLY A 226 9.85 -7.51 -16.50
CA GLY A 226 9.43 -8.84 -16.95
C GLY A 226 8.87 -9.74 -15.85
N LEU A 227 8.82 -9.28 -14.60
CA LEU A 227 8.19 -9.98 -13.47
C LEU A 227 6.95 -9.25 -12.96
N GLU A 228 6.36 -8.36 -13.76
CA GLU A 228 5.13 -7.66 -13.41
C GLU A 228 4.00 -8.68 -13.15
N LEU A 229 3.36 -8.57 -12.01
CA LEU A 229 2.28 -9.45 -11.53
C LEU A 229 2.64 -10.95 -11.41
N ALA A 230 3.91 -11.30 -11.60
CA ALA A 230 4.37 -12.68 -11.55
C ALA A 230 4.51 -13.23 -10.11
N GLY A 231 4.19 -12.44 -9.10
CA GLY A 231 4.33 -12.84 -7.70
C GLY A 231 5.78 -12.93 -7.24
N GLY A 232 6.00 -13.50 -6.05
CA GLY A 232 7.34 -13.69 -5.49
C GLY A 232 7.85 -12.49 -4.66
N TYR A 233 7.04 -11.44 -4.47
CA TYR A 233 7.38 -10.39 -3.51
C TYR A 233 7.29 -10.94 -2.09
N LYS A 234 8.30 -10.66 -1.27
CA LYS A 234 8.49 -11.26 0.05
C LYS A 234 7.91 -10.38 1.15
N PHE A 235 7.18 -11.00 2.04
CA PHE A 235 6.64 -10.39 3.26
C PHE A 235 7.07 -11.25 4.45
N ASN A 236 7.87 -10.70 5.35
CA ASN A 236 8.15 -11.35 6.60
C ASN A 236 6.90 -11.26 7.50
N MET A 237 6.59 -12.35 8.19
CA MET A 237 5.38 -12.42 9.01
C MET A 237 5.70 -12.14 10.49
N PRO A 238 4.83 -11.43 11.23
CA PRO A 238 5.05 -11.13 12.66
C PRO A 238 5.26 -12.38 13.52
N GLY A 239 4.71 -13.51 13.11
CA GLY A 239 4.86 -14.80 13.78
C GLY A 239 6.04 -15.63 13.32
N GLY A 240 6.92 -15.09 12.46
CA GLY A 240 8.03 -15.80 11.82
C GLY A 240 7.67 -16.44 10.47
N GLY A 241 8.69 -16.67 9.66
CA GLY A 241 8.57 -17.11 8.27
C GLY A 241 8.33 -15.98 7.28
N THR A 242 8.43 -16.32 6.00
CA THR A 242 8.25 -15.38 4.89
C THR A 242 7.17 -15.89 3.95
N VAL A 243 6.13 -15.08 3.72
CA VAL A 243 5.13 -15.35 2.69
C VAL A 243 5.51 -14.65 1.40
N LEU A 244 5.30 -15.32 0.27
CA LEU A 244 5.54 -14.76 -1.05
C LEU A 244 4.20 -14.58 -1.78
N SER A 245 4.04 -13.42 -2.43
CA SER A 245 2.84 -13.14 -3.22
C SER A 245 2.70 -14.12 -4.39
N ALA A 246 1.47 -14.51 -4.71
CA ALA A 246 1.20 -15.43 -5.80
C ALA A 246 1.38 -14.77 -7.17
N ASN A 247 1.73 -15.57 -8.19
CA ASN A 247 1.62 -15.17 -9.59
C ASN A 247 0.15 -15.02 -9.97
N ILE A 248 -0.26 -13.81 -10.36
CA ILE A 248 -1.63 -13.49 -10.78
C ILE A 248 -1.73 -13.19 -12.28
N THR A 249 -0.66 -13.46 -13.05
CA THR A 249 -0.71 -13.39 -14.51
C THR A 249 -1.52 -14.57 -15.09
N PRO A 250 -2.02 -14.45 -16.34
CA PRO A 250 -2.76 -15.54 -16.99
C PRO A 250 -1.85 -16.67 -17.52
N ASP A 251 -0.73 -16.92 -16.84
CA ASP A 251 0.11 -18.10 -17.13
C ASP A 251 -0.64 -19.37 -16.70
N GLN A 252 -0.65 -20.36 -17.61
CA GLN A 252 -1.46 -21.59 -17.44
C GLN A 252 -0.95 -22.53 -16.35
N GLU A 253 0.36 -22.54 -16.12
CA GLU A 253 0.99 -23.48 -15.20
C GLU A 253 1.25 -22.89 -13.82
N THR A 254 1.60 -21.62 -13.75
CA THR A 254 2.11 -21.00 -12.52
C THR A 254 1.27 -19.81 -12.02
N GLY A 255 0.35 -19.31 -12.86
CA GLY A 255 -0.53 -18.19 -12.57
C GLY A 255 -2.00 -18.60 -12.47
N ILE A 256 -2.89 -17.67 -12.86
CA ILE A 256 -4.35 -17.87 -12.86
C ILE A 256 -4.90 -18.26 -14.24
N GLY A 257 -4.04 -18.62 -15.21
CA GLY A 257 -4.45 -18.91 -16.59
C GLY A 257 -5.44 -20.06 -16.72
N GLY A 258 -5.33 -21.07 -15.84
CA GLY A 258 -6.23 -22.20 -15.78
C GLY A 258 -7.51 -21.98 -14.96
N TRP A 259 -7.71 -20.77 -14.37
CA TRP A 259 -8.89 -20.48 -13.56
C TRP A 259 -10.06 -20.01 -14.45
N ALA A 260 -11.28 -20.45 -14.11
CA ALA A 260 -12.48 -19.79 -14.59
C ALA A 260 -12.78 -18.50 -13.78
N GLU A 261 -13.65 -17.65 -14.30
CA GLU A 261 -14.07 -16.42 -13.60
C GLU A 261 -14.67 -16.75 -12.23
N GLU A 262 -15.49 -17.80 -12.17
CA GLU A 262 -16.13 -18.27 -10.95
C GLU A 262 -15.11 -18.72 -9.90
N ASP A 263 -14.02 -19.35 -10.31
CA ASP A 263 -12.94 -19.78 -9.40
C ASP A 263 -12.27 -18.55 -8.79
N PHE A 264 -12.00 -17.52 -9.60
CA PHE A 264 -11.43 -16.26 -9.15
C PHE A 264 -12.35 -15.58 -8.14
N VAL A 265 -13.63 -15.39 -8.47
CA VAL A 265 -14.61 -14.78 -7.57
C VAL A 265 -14.74 -15.59 -6.28
N LYS A 266 -14.86 -16.92 -6.36
CA LYS A 266 -14.98 -17.81 -5.22
C LYS A 266 -13.75 -17.72 -4.31
N ARG A 267 -12.54 -17.53 -4.87
CA ARG A 267 -11.31 -17.38 -4.09
C ARG A 267 -11.38 -16.22 -3.11
N PHE A 268 -12.07 -15.14 -3.46
CA PHE A 268 -12.30 -14.02 -2.56
C PHE A 268 -13.52 -14.25 -1.67
N LYS A 269 -14.65 -14.62 -2.25
CA LYS A 269 -15.94 -14.69 -1.56
C LYS A 269 -16.02 -15.74 -0.45
N GLN A 270 -15.19 -16.77 -0.47
CA GLN A 270 -15.14 -17.78 0.59
C GLN A 270 -14.84 -17.20 1.98
N TYR A 271 -14.24 -16.02 2.07
CA TYR A 271 -13.94 -15.37 3.35
C TYR A 271 -15.05 -14.42 3.83
N ALA A 272 -16.07 -14.17 3.00
CA ALA A 272 -17.28 -13.42 3.36
C ALA A 272 -18.43 -14.33 3.82
N ASP A 273 -18.26 -15.65 3.76
CA ASP A 273 -19.26 -16.59 4.23
C ASP A 273 -19.51 -16.41 5.72
N SER A 274 -20.77 -16.37 6.15
CA SER A 274 -21.15 -16.15 7.55
C SER A 274 -20.69 -17.30 8.48
N THR A 275 -20.34 -18.44 7.92
CA THR A 275 -19.80 -19.59 8.65
C THR A 275 -18.27 -19.57 8.72
N TYR A 276 -17.61 -18.73 7.92
CA TYR A 276 -16.15 -18.62 7.92
C TYR A 276 -15.65 -18.06 9.25
N LYS A 277 -14.73 -18.78 9.85
CA LYS A 277 -13.98 -18.32 11.02
C LYS A 277 -12.49 -18.39 10.70
N PRO A 278 -11.73 -17.29 10.86
CA PRO A 278 -10.28 -17.34 10.69
C PRO A 278 -9.66 -18.39 11.61
N ALA A 279 -8.86 -19.29 11.05
CA ALA A 279 -8.15 -20.29 11.80
C ALA A 279 -7.09 -19.66 12.72
N ASP A 280 -6.83 -20.29 13.87
CA ASP A 280 -5.68 -19.92 14.70
C ASP A 280 -4.38 -20.23 13.97
N VAL A 281 -3.39 -19.33 14.09
CA VAL A 281 -2.07 -19.46 13.49
C VAL A 281 -1.01 -19.34 14.59
N LYS A 282 -0.19 -20.37 14.72
CA LYS A 282 0.92 -20.37 15.68
C LYS A 282 2.18 -19.73 15.07
N PRO A 283 3.10 -19.24 15.89
CA PRO A 283 4.39 -18.75 15.42
C PRO A 283 5.10 -19.77 14.51
N GLY A 284 5.56 -19.33 13.33
CA GLY A 284 6.20 -20.15 12.31
C GLY A 284 5.27 -20.95 11.41
N GLU A 285 3.97 -20.90 11.61
CA GLU A 285 2.96 -21.45 10.68
C GLU A 285 2.64 -20.45 9.57
N PHE A 286 2.08 -20.98 8.47
CA PHE A 286 1.67 -20.15 7.34
C PHE A 286 0.59 -19.16 7.72
N ASN A 287 0.86 -17.88 7.50
CA ASN A 287 -0.11 -16.80 7.54
C ASN A 287 0.02 -15.94 6.27
N THR A 288 -0.72 -14.85 6.13
CA THR A 288 -0.69 -14.00 4.93
C THR A 288 -1.02 -12.55 5.24
N VAL A 289 -0.38 -11.65 4.51
CA VAL A 289 -0.72 -10.21 4.51
C VAL A 289 -1.83 -9.87 3.52
N MET A 290 -2.24 -10.81 2.65
CA MET A 290 -3.35 -10.59 1.70
C MET A 290 -4.62 -10.27 2.48
N PRO A 291 -5.26 -9.11 2.27
CA PRO A 291 -6.38 -8.64 3.09
C PRO A 291 -7.70 -9.33 2.70
N TRP A 292 -7.73 -10.65 2.89
CA TRP A 292 -8.86 -11.49 2.50
C TRP A 292 -10.19 -11.03 3.11
N GLY A 293 -10.16 -10.58 4.38
CA GLY A 293 -11.36 -10.07 5.06
C GLY A 293 -11.94 -8.85 4.35
N MET A 294 -11.09 -7.92 3.90
CA MET A 294 -11.50 -6.72 3.17
C MET A 294 -11.97 -7.08 1.75
N PHE A 295 -11.12 -7.72 0.96
CA PHE A 295 -11.41 -8.03 -0.44
C PHE A 295 -12.58 -8.99 -0.62
N SER A 296 -12.90 -9.83 0.36
CA SER A 296 -14.07 -10.71 0.30
C SER A 296 -15.39 -9.92 0.22
N THR A 297 -15.39 -8.67 0.72
CA THR A 297 -16.58 -7.80 0.69
C THR A 297 -16.71 -6.99 -0.60
N MET A 298 -15.75 -7.06 -1.53
CA MET A 298 -15.86 -6.45 -2.86
C MET A 298 -17.10 -6.99 -3.58
N LYS A 299 -17.73 -6.15 -4.39
CA LYS A 299 -18.84 -6.57 -5.26
C LYS A 299 -18.39 -7.65 -6.23
N THR A 300 -19.24 -8.59 -6.52
CA THR A 300 -18.94 -9.69 -7.45
C THR A 300 -18.57 -9.16 -8.83
N GLU A 301 -19.28 -8.12 -9.29
CA GLU A 301 -19.06 -7.47 -10.57
C GLU A 301 -17.66 -6.83 -10.65
N ASP A 302 -17.21 -6.22 -9.55
CA ASP A 302 -15.87 -5.61 -9.49
C ASP A 302 -14.75 -6.68 -9.51
N LEU A 303 -14.97 -7.83 -8.85
CA LEU A 303 -14.05 -8.97 -8.93
C LEU A 303 -13.99 -9.57 -10.33
N LYS A 304 -15.14 -9.69 -11.02
CA LYS A 304 -15.21 -10.13 -12.42
C LYS A 304 -14.47 -9.20 -13.34
N ALA A 305 -14.68 -7.88 -13.21
CA ALA A 305 -13.96 -6.88 -13.99
C ALA A 305 -12.43 -6.96 -13.76
N ILE A 306 -11.97 -7.13 -12.50
CA ILE A 306 -10.55 -7.35 -12.21
C ILE A 306 -10.04 -8.63 -12.90
N TYR A 307 -10.81 -9.71 -12.88
CA TYR A 307 -10.44 -10.94 -13.57
C TYR A 307 -10.35 -10.72 -15.08
N ALA A 308 -11.35 -10.07 -15.69
CA ALA A 308 -11.33 -9.74 -17.13
C ALA A 308 -10.06 -8.94 -17.49
N TYR A 309 -9.69 -7.94 -16.70
CA TYR A 309 -8.44 -7.21 -16.89
C TYR A 309 -7.21 -8.13 -16.78
N LEU A 310 -7.13 -8.96 -15.74
CA LEU A 310 -6.01 -9.89 -15.54
C LEU A 310 -5.84 -10.89 -16.68
N ARG A 311 -6.92 -11.20 -17.43
CA ARG A 311 -6.84 -12.05 -18.64
C ARG A 311 -6.16 -11.34 -19.81
N THR A 312 -6.05 -10.02 -19.79
CA THR A 312 -5.40 -9.23 -20.85
C THR A 312 -3.92 -8.95 -20.61
N VAL A 313 -3.43 -9.14 -19.39
CA VAL A 313 -2.01 -8.88 -19.08
C VAL A 313 -1.11 -9.97 -19.63
N LYS A 314 0.17 -9.65 -19.82
CA LYS A 314 1.15 -10.61 -20.34
C LYS A 314 1.33 -11.79 -19.38
N PRO A 315 1.19 -13.05 -19.83
CA PRO A 315 1.49 -14.21 -19.00
C PRO A 315 2.99 -14.27 -18.70
N VAL A 316 3.32 -14.54 -17.45
CA VAL A 316 4.71 -14.71 -16.99
C VAL A 316 4.82 -16.03 -16.23
N LYS A 317 5.65 -16.94 -16.73
CA LYS A 317 5.89 -18.22 -16.06
C LYS A 317 6.82 -17.99 -14.86
N ASN A 318 6.25 -18.03 -13.65
CA ASN A 318 6.99 -17.92 -12.40
C ASN A 318 6.34 -18.81 -11.33
N LYS A 319 7.02 -19.91 -10.98
CA LYS A 319 6.56 -20.80 -9.92
C LYS A 319 7.00 -20.25 -8.57
N VAL A 320 6.04 -19.81 -7.77
CA VAL A 320 6.27 -19.21 -6.46
C VAL A 320 6.05 -20.27 -5.36
N GLU A 321 7.04 -20.43 -4.47
CA GLU A 321 6.84 -21.09 -3.19
C GLU A 321 6.12 -20.10 -2.25
N LYS A 322 4.90 -20.43 -1.83
CA LYS A 322 4.04 -19.47 -1.12
C LYS A 322 4.52 -19.09 0.27
N PHE A 323 5.27 -19.99 0.93
CA PHE A 323 5.72 -19.77 2.29
C PHE A 323 7.07 -20.46 2.52
N ILE A 324 7.98 -19.74 3.13
CA ILE A 324 9.27 -20.21 3.59
C ILE A 324 9.26 -20.14 5.10
N ALA A 325 9.22 -21.30 5.76
CA ALA A 325 9.27 -21.36 7.22
C ALA A 325 10.64 -20.85 7.71
N GLU A 326 10.64 -20.17 8.84
CA GLU A 326 11.87 -19.77 9.50
C GLU A 326 12.62 -21.05 9.97
N GLN A 327 13.86 -21.21 9.54
CA GLN A 327 14.69 -22.28 10.09
C GLN A 327 15.00 -21.89 11.53
N ARG A 328 14.38 -22.58 12.51
CA ARG A 328 14.81 -22.47 13.90
C ARG A 328 16.27 -22.87 13.94
N ALA A 329 17.14 -21.94 14.36
CA ALA A 329 18.49 -22.31 14.74
C ALA A 329 18.32 -23.40 15.82
N THR A 330 18.71 -24.63 15.51
CA THR A 330 18.83 -25.70 16.52
C THR A 330 19.97 -25.27 17.45
N GLU A 331 19.60 -24.84 18.66
CA GLU A 331 20.53 -24.66 19.77
C GLU A 331 21.22 -25.98 20.13
#